data_b329326013c02fdac507f2b82507e289
#
_entry.id   b329326013c02fdac507f2b82507e289
#
_cell.length_a   1.000
_cell.length_b   1.000
_cell.length_c   1.000
_cell.angle_alpha   90.00
_cell.angle_beta   90.00
_cell.angle_gamma   90.00
#
_symmetry.space_group_name_H-M   'P 1'
#
loop_
_entity.id
_entity.type
_entity.pdbx_description
1 polymer ?
#
loop_
_entity_poly.entity_id
_entity_poly.type
_entity_poly.pdbx_seq_one_letter_code
_entity_poly.pdbx_strand_id
1 'polypeptide(L)'
;FIAANYNLPFDVSAFSTAAKRLLKDVEKEIGWMYETLHSDGKTKGRIEYTVWSEVFTCPDCAGEVVFLDEALDEESRKVADEFACPTCAATLTKRNLERRFETVPDKKLSDTWKHVTFKPVLISYKIGKHRYEKTPDEMDLEILKKIQDMPFPDEIPSNRFPIEDMYHGSRIAPKGFTHIHH
;
A
#
# COMPACT_ATOMS: atom_id res chain seq x y z
N PHE A 1 -20.80 -23.85 -6.60
CA PHE A 1 -20.99 -22.45 -6.17
C PHE A 1 -21.11 -21.51 -7.38
N ILE A 2 -20.08 -21.40 -8.23
CA ILE A 2 -20.06 -20.48 -9.40
C ILE A 2 -21.21 -20.78 -10.38
N ALA A 3 -21.39 -22.03 -10.78
CA ALA A 3 -22.47 -22.44 -11.70
C ALA A 3 -23.86 -22.16 -11.12
N ALA A 4 -24.06 -22.34 -9.82
CA ALA A 4 -25.33 -22.01 -9.15
C ALA A 4 -25.59 -20.51 -9.20
N ASN A 5 -24.61 -19.68 -8.90
CA ASN A 5 -24.77 -18.22 -8.91
C ASN A 5 -25.06 -17.66 -10.33
N TYR A 6 -24.52 -18.27 -11.39
CA TYR A 6 -24.82 -17.86 -12.76
C TYR A 6 -26.24 -18.25 -13.22
N ASN A 7 -26.81 -19.32 -12.65
CA ASN A 7 -28.10 -19.86 -13.09
C ASN A 7 -29.27 -19.49 -12.18
N LEU A 8 -29.03 -18.89 -11.02
CA LEU A 8 -30.10 -18.46 -10.12
C LEU A 8 -30.66 -17.12 -10.61
N PRO A 9 -32.01 -17.05 -10.81
CA PRO A 9 -32.65 -15.77 -11.09
C PRO A 9 -32.56 -14.87 -9.85
N PHE A 10 -32.25 -13.60 -10.05
CA PHE A 10 -32.22 -12.61 -8.99
C PHE A 10 -32.92 -11.32 -9.41
N ASP A 11 -33.46 -10.59 -8.45
CA ASP A 11 -34.06 -9.28 -8.68
C ASP A 11 -32.95 -8.22 -8.78
N VAL A 12 -32.72 -7.71 -9.98
CA VAL A 12 -31.69 -6.69 -10.27
C VAL A 12 -31.95 -5.40 -9.48
N SER A 13 -33.22 -5.00 -9.30
CA SER A 13 -33.59 -3.79 -8.57
C SER A 13 -33.31 -3.92 -7.08
N ALA A 14 -33.72 -5.03 -6.48
CA ALA A 14 -33.42 -5.35 -5.08
C ALA A 14 -31.92 -5.45 -4.84
N PHE A 15 -31.17 -6.13 -5.72
CA PHE A 15 -29.71 -6.20 -5.67
C PHE A 15 -29.06 -4.82 -5.73
N SER A 16 -29.45 -3.99 -6.71
CA SER A 16 -28.88 -2.65 -6.86
C SER A 16 -29.13 -1.76 -5.65
N THR A 17 -30.32 -1.89 -5.04
CA THR A 17 -30.70 -1.17 -3.82
C THR A 17 -29.86 -1.60 -2.63
N ALA A 18 -29.73 -2.93 -2.44
CA ALA A 18 -28.91 -3.49 -1.37
C ALA A 18 -27.41 -3.13 -1.53
N ALA A 19 -26.88 -3.23 -2.75
CA ALA A 19 -25.49 -2.86 -3.04
C ALA A 19 -25.21 -1.38 -2.75
N LYS A 20 -26.10 -0.47 -3.17
CA LYS A 20 -25.97 0.96 -2.87
C LYS A 20 -26.02 1.26 -1.38
N ARG A 21 -26.89 0.57 -0.64
CA ARG A 21 -26.96 0.69 0.81
C ARG A 21 -25.66 0.24 1.46
N LEU A 22 -25.18 -0.96 1.10
CA LEU A 22 -23.94 -1.52 1.61
C LEU A 22 -22.75 -0.56 1.36
N LEU A 23 -22.59 -0.06 0.11
CA LEU A 23 -21.53 0.88 -0.21
C LEU A 23 -21.60 2.16 0.62
N LYS A 24 -22.82 2.67 0.88
CA LYS A 24 -23.00 3.85 1.73
C LYS A 24 -22.64 3.57 3.19
N ASP A 25 -22.95 2.40 3.70
CA ASP A 25 -22.64 2.02 5.08
C ASP A 25 -21.12 1.82 5.23
N VAL A 26 -20.46 1.15 4.29
CA VAL A 26 -18.99 1.02 4.23
C VAL A 26 -18.30 2.40 4.12
N GLU A 27 -18.81 3.31 3.26
CA GLU A 27 -18.27 4.65 3.13
C GLU A 27 -18.32 5.44 4.45
N LYS A 28 -19.39 5.28 5.24
CA LYS A 28 -19.47 5.93 6.55
C LYS A 28 -18.47 5.36 7.55
N GLU A 29 -18.20 4.07 7.48
CA GLU A 29 -17.36 3.37 8.44
C GLU A 29 -15.88 3.59 8.15
N ILE A 30 -15.45 3.41 6.89
CA ILE A 30 -14.03 3.41 6.50
C ILE A 30 -13.66 4.49 5.48
N GLY A 31 -14.61 5.32 5.02
CA GLY A 31 -14.35 6.35 4.00
C GLY A 31 -13.23 7.33 4.39
N TRP A 32 -13.07 7.60 5.69
CA TRP A 32 -11.99 8.42 6.24
C TRP A 32 -10.58 7.91 5.92
N MET A 33 -10.41 6.60 5.66
CA MET A 33 -9.12 5.99 5.27
C MET A 33 -8.66 6.45 3.89
N TYR A 34 -9.57 6.94 3.07
CA TYR A 34 -9.33 7.41 1.71
C TYR A 34 -9.44 8.93 1.60
N GLU A 35 -9.36 9.65 2.69
CA GLU A 35 -9.35 11.11 2.71
C GLU A 35 -7.94 11.66 2.83
N THR A 36 -7.67 12.77 2.14
CA THR A 36 -6.45 13.56 2.30
C THR A 36 -6.80 15.04 2.28
N LEU A 37 -5.96 15.90 2.86
CA LEU A 37 -6.14 17.35 2.74
C LEU A 37 -5.47 17.88 1.48
N HIS A 38 -6.17 18.80 0.82
CA HIS A 38 -5.61 19.58 -0.27
C HIS A 38 -4.56 20.55 0.24
N SER A 39 -3.74 21.09 -0.65
CA SER A 39 -2.69 22.06 -0.35
C SER A 39 -3.16 23.33 0.36
N ASP A 40 -4.46 23.63 0.34
CA ASP A 40 -5.08 24.73 1.11
C ASP A 40 -5.23 24.42 2.63
N GLY A 41 -4.95 23.19 3.04
CA GLY A 41 -5.06 22.72 4.43
C GLY A 41 -6.50 22.66 4.97
N LYS A 42 -7.52 22.78 4.12
CA LYS A 42 -8.94 22.82 4.54
C LYS A 42 -9.82 21.89 3.73
N THR A 43 -9.62 21.83 2.43
CA THR A 43 -10.46 21.05 1.53
C THR A 43 -10.07 19.59 1.57
N LYS A 44 -11.02 18.70 1.82
CA LYS A 44 -10.81 17.26 1.77
C LYS A 44 -10.91 16.75 0.34
N GLY A 45 -9.93 15.96 -0.05
CA GLY A 45 -9.93 15.20 -1.29
C GLY A 45 -10.09 13.71 -1.03
N ARG A 46 -10.58 12.97 -2.03
CA ARG A 46 -10.67 11.51 -1.99
C ARG A 46 -9.48 10.90 -2.69
N ILE A 47 -8.71 10.09 -1.98
CA ILE A 47 -7.55 9.36 -2.52
C ILE A 47 -8.04 8.36 -3.57
N GLU A 48 -7.41 8.38 -4.76
CA GLU A 48 -7.63 7.39 -5.82
C GLU A 48 -6.59 6.27 -5.73
N TYR A 49 -5.32 6.65 -5.51
CA TYR A 49 -4.24 5.72 -5.25
C TYR A 49 -3.08 6.41 -4.53
N THR A 50 -2.27 5.61 -3.88
CA THR A 50 -1.00 6.01 -3.26
C THR A 50 0.13 5.21 -3.88
N VAL A 51 1.19 5.90 -4.29
CA VAL A 51 2.42 5.25 -4.77
C VAL A 51 3.35 5.02 -3.59
N TRP A 52 3.83 3.80 -3.47
CA TRP A 52 4.76 3.38 -2.43
C TRP A 52 6.13 3.10 -3.03
N SER A 53 7.17 3.55 -2.36
CA SER A 53 8.56 3.29 -2.73
C SER A 53 9.20 2.29 -1.79
N GLU A 54 9.98 1.36 -2.32
CA GLU A 54 10.92 0.56 -1.52
C GLU A 54 11.94 1.50 -0.86
N VAL A 55 12.29 1.19 0.38
CA VAL A 55 13.35 1.87 1.14
C VAL A 55 14.60 1.00 1.14
N PHE A 56 15.71 1.64 0.85
CA PHE A 56 17.02 1.00 0.78
C PHE A 56 17.99 1.65 1.78
N THR A 57 19.13 1.00 1.96
CA THR A 57 20.27 1.50 2.70
C THR A 57 21.41 1.77 1.72
N CYS A 58 22.01 2.95 1.82
CA CYS A 58 23.20 3.29 1.04
C CYS A 58 24.39 2.43 1.50
N PRO A 59 25.13 1.77 0.59
CA PRO A 59 26.28 0.94 0.97
C PRO A 59 27.45 1.73 1.56
N ASP A 60 27.58 3.02 1.21
CA ASP A 60 28.73 3.84 1.61
C ASP A 60 28.53 4.54 2.96
N CYS A 61 27.31 5.02 3.25
CA CYS A 61 27.06 5.80 4.47
C CYS A 61 26.02 5.18 5.40
N ALA A 62 25.42 4.04 5.03
CA ALA A 62 24.29 3.42 5.69
C ALA A 62 23.04 4.33 5.84
N GLY A 63 23.00 5.45 5.14
CA GLY A 63 21.86 6.37 5.08
C GLY A 63 20.65 5.75 4.40
N GLU A 64 19.46 6.22 4.78
CA GLU A 64 18.21 5.80 4.17
C GLU A 64 18.05 6.39 2.77
N VAL A 65 17.60 5.57 1.82
CA VAL A 65 17.33 5.95 0.44
C VAL A 65 15.91 5.51 0.09
N VAL A 66 15.01 6.46 -0.10
CA VAL A 66 13.67 6.19 -0.63
C VAL A 66 13.77 6.19 -2.16
N PHE A 67 13.70 5.01 -2.76
CA PHE A 67 14.13 4.80 -4.15
C PHE A 67 13.45 5.72 -5.16
N LEU A 68 12.13 5.90 -5.07
CA LEU A 68 11.41 6.73 -6.04
C LEU A 68 11.63 8.24 -5.83
N ASP A 69 11.92 8.68 -4.60
CA ASP A 69 12.22 10.10 -4.35
C ASP A 69 13.55 10.51 -5.01
N GLU A 70 14.50 9.57 -5.09
CA GLU A 70 15.83 9.86 -5.61
C GLU A 70 16.00 9.47 -7.09
N ALA A 71 15.34 8.42 -7.52
CA ALA A 71 15.55 7.86 -8.87
C ALA A 71 14.48 8.26 -9.88
N LEU A 72 13.32 8.79 -9.45
CA LEU A 72 12.25 9.15 -10.36
C LEU A 72 12.43 10.58 -10.84
N ASP A 73 12.60 10.75 -12.16
CA ASP A 73 12.54 12.05 -12.81
C ASP A 73 11.05 12.48 -12.93
N GLU A 74 10.71 13.59 -12.28
CA GLU A 74 9.33 14.08 -12.20
C GLU A 74 8.76 14.51 -13.56
N GLU A 75 9.61 15.05 -14.46
CA GLU A 75 9.17 15.55 -15.77
C GLU A 75 8.92 14.41 -16.75
N SER A 76 9.93 13.53 -16.90
CA SER A 76 9.83 12.40 -17.84
C SER A 76 9.08 11.20 -17.27
N ARG A 77 8.83 11.15 -15.97
CA ARG A 77 8.28 10.00 -15.21
C ARG A 77 9.06 8.71 -15.46
N LYS A 78 10.36 8.83 -15.70
CA LYS A 78 11.27 7.70 -15.88
C LYS A 78 12.15 7.53 -14.66
N VAL A 79 12.45 6.28 -14.36
CA VAL A 79 13.41 5.93 -13.30
C VAL A 79 14.82 6.01 -13.90
N ALA A 80 15.68 6.80 -13.26
CA ALA A 80 17.08 6.92 -13.63
C ALA A 80 17.85 5.64 -13.28
N ASP A 81 18.79 5.25 -14.14
CA ASP A 81 19.67 4.12 -13.87
C ASP A 81 20.68 4.44 -12.77
N GLU A 82 21.12 5.70 -12.68
CA GLU A 82 22.04 6.23 -11.69
C GLU A 82 21.47 7.49 -11.03
N PHE A 83 21.66 7.61 -9.73
CA PHE A 83 21.20 8.76 -8.93
C PHE A 83 22.12 8.97 -7.73
N ALA A 84 22.06 10.14 -7.10
CA ALA A 84 22.88 10.47 -5.95
C ALA A 84 22.25 10.00 -4.63
N CYS A 85 23.08 9.57 -3.68
CA CYS A 85 22.63 9.34 -2.31
C CYS A 85 22.24 10.68 -1.66
N PRO A 86 21.04 10.79 -1.03
CA PRO A 86 20.62 12.04 -0.39
C PRO A 86 21.49 12.45 0.81
N THR A 87 22.25 11.49 1.38
CA THR A 87 23.06 11.74 2.58
C THR A 87 24.52 12.03 2.24
N CYS A 88 25.15 11.25 1.34
CA CYS A 88 26.59 11.35 1.08
C CYS A 88 26.93 11.69 -0.37
N ALA A 89 25.93 11.88 -1.23
CA ALA A 89 26.08 12.17 -2.66
C ALA A 89 26.84 11.09 -3.49
N ALA A 90 27.07 9.91 -2.93
CA ALA A 90 27.64 8.80 -3.68
C ALA A 90 26.71 8.39 -4.83
N THR A 91 27.26 7.98 -5.95
CA THR A 91 26.48 7.50 -7.10
C THR A 91 25.92 6.11 -6.81
N LEU A 92 24.62 6.01 -6.86
CA LEU A 92 23.86 4.79 -6.57
C LEU A 92 23.19 4.26 -7.82
N THR A 93 23.03 2.95 -7.85
CA THR A 93 22.20 2.22 -8.82
C THR A 93 21.28 1.27 -8.06
N LYS A 94 20.16 0.88 -8.64
CA LYS A 94 19.27 -0.09 -7.99
C LYS A 94 19.97 -1.42 -7.64
N ARG A 95 21.07 -1.74 -8.31
CA ARG A 95 21.81 -3.00 -8.11
C ARG A 95 22.74 -2.98 -6.91
N ASN A 96 23.29 -1.82 -6.55
CA ASN A 96 24.21 -1.69 -5.43
C ASN A 96 23.54 -1.29 -4.11
N LEU A 97 22.23 -1.04 -4.13
CA LEU A 97 21.46 -0.73 -2.93
C LEU A 97 21.13 -2.00 -2.12
N GLU A 98 21.14 -1.86 -0.81
CA GLU A 98 20.71 -2.90 0.12
C GLU A 98 19.26 -2.65 0.55
N ARG A 99 18.37 -3.64 0.39
CA ARG A 99 16.99 -3.52 0.84
C ARG A 99 16.92 -3.38 2.35
N ARG A 100 16.19 -2.38 2.80
CA ARG A 100 15.90 -2.22 4.22
C ARG A 100 14.72 -3.10 4.61
N PHE A 101 14.89 -3.79 5.72
CA PHE A 101 13.85 -4.68 6.28
C PHE A 101 13.45 -4.18 7.65
N GLU A 102 12.17 -4.31 7.94
CA GLU A 102 11.62 -4.13 9.28
C GLU A 102 10.99 -5.42 9.80
N THR A 103 10.99 -5.58 11.11
CA THR A 103 10.37 -6.73 11.78
C THR A 103 9.07 -6.25 12.42
N VAL A 104 7.97 -6.83 11.98
CA VAL A 104 6.62 -6.48 12.44
C VAL A 104 6.04 -7.63 13.26
N PRO A 105 5.49 -7.34 14.45
CA PRO A 105 4.79 -8.34 15.23
C PRO A 105 3.44 -8.68 14.58
N ASP A 106 3.20 -9.96 14.37
CA ASP A 106 1.90 -10.48 13.99
C ASP A 106 1.11 -10.85 15.25
N LYS A 107 0.23 -9.96 15.68
CA LYS A 107 -0.56 -10.14 16.89
C LYS A 107 -1.50 -11.37 16.83
N LYS A 108 -1.93 -11.75 15.62
CA LYS A 108 -2.87 -12.86 15.42
C LYS A 108 -2.19 -14.22 15.48
N LEU A 109 -0.96 -14.32 14.97
CA LEU A 109 -0.16 -15.54 15.01
C LEU A 109 0.78 -15.60 16.20
N SER A 110 0.87 -14.54 17.02
CA SER A 110 1.83 -14.41 18.13
C SER A 110 3.27 -14.66 17.68
N ASP A 111 3.61 -14.18 16.49
CA ASP A 111 4.89 -14.36 15.83
C ASP A 111 5.40 -13.01 15.28
N THR A 112 6.62 -12.98 14.78
CA THR A 112 7.19 -11.83 14.09
C THR A 112 7.58 -12.23 12.68
N TRP A 113 7.43 -11.27 11.75
CA TRP A 113 7.87 -11.48 10.39
C TRP A 113 8.66 -10.28 9.87
N LYS A 114 9.53 -10.55 8.93
CA LYS A 114 10.44 -9.56 8.36
C LYS A 114 9.99 -9.23 6.95
N HIS A 115 9.71 -7.98 6.69
CA HIS A 115 9.33 -7.51 5.36
C HIS A 115 10.19 -6.32 4.90
N VAL A 116 10.17 -6.06 3.61
CA VAL A 116 10.83 -4.88 3.03
C VAL A 116 10.11 -3.63 3.49
N THR A 117 10.87 -2.62 3.89
CA THR A 117 10.31 -1.31 4.30
C THR A 117 9.82 -0.54 3.07
N PHE A 118 8.61 0.00 3.14
CA PHE A 118 8.02 0.87 2.13
C PHE A 118 7.63 2.22 2.73
N LYS A 119 7.73 3.28 1.93
CA LYS A 119 7.20 4.60 2.27
C LYS A 119 6.27 5.11 1.17
N PRO A 120 5.15 5.77 1.53
CA PRO A 120 4.31 6.44 0.53
C PRO A 120 5.04 7.69 0.04
N VAL A 121 5.09 7.87 -1.28
CA VAL A 121 5.82 8.98 -1.92
C VAL A 121 4.92 9.91 -2.72
N LEU A 122 3.78 9.41 -3.20
CA LEU A 122 2.82 10.20 -3.97
C LEU A 122 1.40 9.77 -3.64
N ILE A 123 0.52 10.73 -3.45
CA ILE A 123 -0.92 10.54 -3.34
C ILE A 123 -1.61 11.22 -4.51
N SER A 124 -2.36 10.45 -5.31
CA SER A 124 -3.29 10.99 -6.31
C SER A 124 -4.70 10.99 -5.73
N TYR A 125 -5.36 12.14 -5.78
CA TYR A 125 -6.67 12.34 -5.17
C TYR A 125 -7.56 13.25 -6.00
N LYS A 126 -8.86 13.23 -5.73
CA LYS A 126 -9.88 14.04 -6.40
C LYS A 126 -10.60 14.98 -5.46
N ILE A 127 -10.88 16.18 -5.97
CA ILE A 127 -11.85 17.10 -5.40
C ILE A 127 -12.89 17.39 -6.49
N GLY A 128 -14.10 16.88 -6.29
CA GLY A 128 -15.14 16.94 -7.32
C GLY A 128 -14.71 16.20 -8.59
N LYS A 129 -14.53 16.92 -9.70
CA LYS A 129 -14.11 16.36 -11.00
C LYS A 129 -12.61 16.53 -11.29
N HIS A 130 -11.88 17.25 -10.45
CA HIS A 130 -10.48 17.56 -10.66
C HIS A 130 -9.58 16.60 -9.91
N ARG A 131 -8.52 16.15 -10.58
CA ARG A 131 -7.48 15.30 -10.00
C ARG A 131 -6.28 16.15 -9.62
N TYR A 132 -5.68 15.82 -8.49
CA TYR A 132 -4.50 16.45 -7.93
C TYR A 132 -3.51 15.38 -7.49
N GLU A 133 -2.26 15.78 -7.38
CA GLU A 133 -1.19 14.95 -6.83
C GLU A 133 -0.45 15.74 -5.75
N LYS A 134 0.03 15.05 -4.72
CA LYS A 134 0.86 15.62 -3.66
C LYS A 134 1.77 14.57 -3.04
N THR A 135 2.87 15.02 -2.45
CA THR A 135 3.64 14.21 -1.51
C THR A 135 2.83 14.03 -0.22
N PRO A 136 2.84 12.83 0.40
CA PRO A 136 2.18 12.60 1.69
C PRO A 136 2.67 13.57 2.76
N ASP A 137 1.75 14.17 3.50
CA ASP A 137 2.05 15.06 4.64
C ASP A 137 1.84 14.34 5.99
N GLU A 138 2.07 15.07 7.10
CA GLU A 138 1.93 14.53 8.45
C GLU A 138 0.55 13.95 8.73
N MET A 139 -0.51 14.58 8.24
CA MET A 139 -1.88 14.08 8.41
C MET A 139 -2.13 12.77 7.67
N ASP A 140 -1.58 12.62 6.46
CA ASP A 140 -1.67 11.38 5.71
C ASP A 140 -0.96 10.24 6.44
N LEU A 141 0.22 10.54 7.03
CA LEU A 141 1.00 9.57 7.81
C LEU A 141 0.29 9.21 9.14
N GLU A 142 -0.40 10.14 9.77
CA GLU A 142 -1.24 9.88 10.96
C GLU A 142 -2.42 8.96 10.61
N ILE A 143 -3.06 9.18 9.46
CA ILE A 143 -4.13 8.29 8.97
C ILE A 143 -3.60 6.88 8.74
N LEU A 144 -2.44 6.75 8.10
CA LEU A 144 -1.79 5.45 7.87
C LEU A 144 -1.49 4.75 9.20
N LYS A 145 -0.92 5.46 10.16
CA LYS A 145 -0.65 4.92 11.49
C LYS A 145 -1.92 4.46 12.19
N LYS A 146 -2.99 5.26 12.12
CA LYS A 146 -4.29 4.89 12.67
C LYS A 146 -4.83 3.62 12.04
N ILE A 147 -4.68 3.45 10.72
CA ILE A 147 -5.09 2.23 10.00
C ILE A 147 -4.26 1.02 10.48
N GLN A 148 -2.95 1.17 10.61
CA GLN A 148 -2.06 0.11 11.09
C GLN A 148 -2.36 -0.34 12.53
N ASP A 149 -2.82 0.60 13.37
CA ASP A 149 -3.19 0.32 14.76
C ASP A 149 -4.58 -0.31 14.91
N MET A 150 -5.38 -0.38 13.84
CA MET A 150 -6.70 -1.01 13.88
C MET A 150 -6.60 -2.52 14.11
N PRO A 151 -7.56 -3.09 14.87
CA PRO A 151 -7.62 -4.53 15.02
C PRO A 151 -7.93 -5.19 13.67
N PHE A 152 -7.22 -6.26 13.38
CA PHE A 152 -7.45 -7.04 12.18
C PHE A 152 -8.78 -7.81 12.29
N PRO A 153 -9.68 -7.73 11.28
CA PRO A 153 -10.98 -8.40 11.32
C PRO A 153 -10.83 -9.92 11.49
N ASP A 154 -11.67 -10.51 12.37
CA ASP A 154 -11.59 -11.94 12.65
C ASP A 154 -12.04 -12.83 11.50
N GLU A 155 -12.86 -12.27 10.60
CA GLU A 155 -13.37 -12.94 9.42
C GLU A 155 -12.31 -13.17 8.33
N ILE A 156 -11.20 -12.43 8.38
CA ILE A 156 -10.11 -12.60 7.41
C ILE A 156 -9.27 -13.82 7.80
N PRO A 157 -9.07 -14.79 6.88
CA PRO A 157 -8.26 -15.95 7.14
C PRO A 157 -6.85 -15.56 7.56
N SER A 158 -6.37 -16.11 8.68
CA SER A 158 -5.03 -15.89 9.23
C SER A 158 -4.13 -17.12 9.13
N ASN A 159 -4.55 -18.15 8.40
CA ASN A 159 -3.78 -19.37 8.23
C ASN A 159 -2.55 -19.11 7.37
N ARG A 160 -1.41 -19.61 7.80
CA ARG A 160 -0.19 -19.61 6.98
C ARG A 160 -0.41 -20.44 5.71
N PHE A 161 0.06 -19.95 4.58
CA PHE A 161 0.18 -20.79 3.41
C PHE A 161 1.23 -21.89 3.65
N PRO A 162 0.94 -23.16 3.31
CA PRO A 162 1.91 -24.23 3.40
C PRO A 162 3.11 -23.92 2.50
N ILE A 163 4.31 -23.98 3.08
CA ILE A 163 5.56 -23.55 2.43
C ILE A 163 6.01 -24.54 1.36
N GLU A 164 5.61 -25.79 1.43
CA GLU A 164 6.30 -26.86 0.71
C GLU A 164 5.67 -27.33 -0.61
N ASP A 165 4.36 -27.34 -0.77
CA ASP A 165 3.77 -28.07 -1.89
C ASP A 165 3.08 -27.26 -3.00
N MET A 166 2.69 -26.02 -2.76
CA MET A 166 1.92 -25.25 -3.73
C MET A 166 2.74 -24.32 -4.64
N TYR A 167 4.02 -24.15 -4.38
CA TYR A 167 4.80 -23.07 -5.02
C TYR A 167 6.13 -23.49 -5.65
N HIS A 168 6.35 -24.77 -5.90
CA HIS A 168 7.45 -25.22 -6.74
C HIS A 168 7.29 -24.65 -8.15
N GLY A 169 7.96 -23.49 -8.40
CA GLY A 169 7.97 -22.83 -9.70
C GLY A 169 7.20 -21.52 -9.80
N SER A 170 6.44 -21.12 -8.79
CA SER A 170 5.74 -19.82 -8.79
C SER A 170 6.62 -18.72 -8.19
N ARG A 171 6.88 -17.67 -8.96
CA ARG A 171 7.59 -16.45 -8.53
C ARG A 171 6.73 -15.54 -7.63
N ILE A 172 5.51 -15.94 -7.32
CA ILE A 172 4.44 -15.07 -6.79
C ILE A 172 4.28 -15.20 -5.29
N ALA A 173 4.74 -16.28 -4.66
CA ALA A 173 4.64 -16.42 -3.21
C ALA A 173 6.00 -16.23 -2.55
N PRO A 174 6.27 -15.09 -1.93
CA PRO A 174 7.45 -14.93 -1.10
C PRO A 174 7.39 -15.92 0.06
N LYS A 175 8.52 -16.57 0.33
CA LYS A 175 8.66 -17.40 1.52
C LYS A 175 8.26 -16.58 2.76
N GLY A 176 7.24 -17.02 3.47
CA GLY A 176 6.82 -16.40 4.72
C GLY A 176 5.53 -15.57 4.68
N PHE A 177 4.78 -15.55 3.57
CA PHE A 177 3.44 -14.96 3.59
C PHE A 177 2.54 -15.73 4.55
N THR A 178 2.00 -15.01 5.50
CA THR A 178 1.09 -15.58 6.49
C THR A 178 -0.37 -15.34 6.13
N HIS A 179 -0.67 -14.28 5.37
CA HIS A 179 -2.04 -13.88 5.02
C HIS A 179 -2.09 -13.16 3.66
N ILE A 180 -3.30 -13.02 3.11
CA ILE A 180 -3.58 -12.41 1.80
C ILE A 180 -3.68 -10.86 1.84
N HIS A 181 -3.38 -10.23 2.95
CA HIS A 181 -3.78 -8.84 3.18
C HIS A 181 -2.69 -7.78 3.03
N HIS A 182 -1.80 -8.01 2.08
CA HIS A 182 -0.85 -6.94 1.70
C HIS A 182 -1.00 -6.59 0.24
#